data_472e79d7aed2feede56ecf2bb0b209e8
#
_entry.id   472e79d7aed2feede56ecf2bb0b209e8
#
_cell.length_a   1.000
_cell.length_b   1.000
_cell.length_c   1.000
_cell.angle_alpha   90.00
_cell.angle_beta   90.00
_cell.angle_gamma   90.00
#
_symmetry.space_group_name_H-M   'P 1'
#
loop_
_entity.id
_entity.type
_entity.pdbx_description
1 polymer ?
#
loop_
_entity_poly.entity_id
_entity_poly.type
_entity_poly.pdbx_seq_one_letter_code
_entity_poly.pdbx_strand_id
1 'polypeptide(L)'
;MNQTVNTIFFDVGATLRYVVEDEEFAAAAEAELMKLVGTAETHDVFFEKLEKNWKAYRKIAKTALLDVSEMELWTQYLLPDYPAEATAANAARLTRLWRDHDGRRVPHDGVLETIRELKNRGYKLGIIANTITETEIPDWICQDHLEDCFTTVILSSKVRLRKPDPAIYLLAARCIGAAPEECAYVGDNPVRDVEGAVAAGYGSMVLFEDAGTADREGTAPTVMPDYRIHHFSELLELFPARK
;
A
#
# COMPACT_ATOMS: atom_id res chain seq x y z
N MET A 1 18.65 12.48 14.78
CA MET A 1 18.23 12.22 13.39
C MET A 1 19.18 12.84 12.41
N ASN A 2 19.35 12.22 11.25
CA ASN A 2 20.20 12.76 10.19
C ASN A 2 19.60 14.11 9.72
N GLN A 3 20.33 15.21 9.90
CA GLN A 3 19.86 16.56 9.56
C GLN A 3 19.59 16.76 8.05
N THR A 4 19.94 15.78 7.24
CA THR A 4 19.77 15.81 5.79
C THR A 4 18.37 15.39 5.33
N VAL A 5 17.59 14.63 6.11
CA VAL A 5 16.25 14.17 5.72
C VAL A 5 15.29 15.33 5.51
N ASN A 6 14.73 15.43 4.30
CA ASN A 6 13.80 16.46 3.89
C ASN A 6 12.52 15.88 3.25
N THR A 7 12.51 14.59 3.02
CA THR A 7 11.46 13.85 2.32
C THR A 7 11.07 12.63 3.13
N ILE A 8 9.77 12.36 3.26
CA ILE A 8 9.25 11.21 4.01
C ILE A 8 8.29 10.45 3.11
N PHE A 9 8.58 9.17 2.92
CA PHE A 9 7.68 8.25 2.24
C PHE A 9 6.98 7.33 3.22
N PHE A 10 5.75 6.95 2.89
CA PHE A 10 4.90 6.10 3.72
C PHE A 10 4.43 4.87 2.95
N ASP A 11 4.39 3.71 3.61
CA ASP A 11 3.48 2.63 3.23
C ASP A 11 2.04 3.00 3.58
N VAL A 12 1.08 2.23 3.08
CA VAL A 12 -0.35 2.47 3.34
C VAL A 12 -0.99 1.35 4.16
N GLY A 13 -0.89 0.12 3.70
CA GLY A 13 -1.54 -1.01 4.36
C GLY A 13 -0.92 -1.33 5.71
N ALA A 14 -1.71 -1.34 6.78
CA ALA A 14 -1.27 -1.50 8.17
C ALA A 14 -0.30 -0.40 8.68
N THR A 15 0.01 0.60 7.85
CA THR A 15 0.79 1.78 8.23
C THR A 15 -0.11 3.01 8.33
N LEU A 16 -0.57 3.55 7.22
CA LEU A 16 -1.50 4.70 7.24
C LEU A 16 -2.94 4.26 7.51
N ARG A 17 -3.32 3.09 7.04
CA ARG A 17 -4.70 2.57 7.14
C ARG A 17 -4.70 1.08 7.47
N TYR A 18 -5.69 0.66 8.23
CA TYR A 18 -5.92 -0.75 8.58
C TYR A 18 -7.33 -1.20 8.20
N VAL A 19 -7.55 -2.51 8.20
CA VAL A 19 -8.86 -3.11 7.89
C VAL A 19 -9.66 -3.28 9.17
N VAL A 20 -10.91 -2.80 9.14
CA VAL A 20 -11.93 -3.06 10.14
C VAL A 20 -12.95 -4.02 9.53
N GLU A 21 -13.20 -5.13 10.21
CA GLU A 21 -14.21 -6.09 9.79
C GLU A 21 -15.59 -5.44 9.75
N ASP A 22 -16.30 -5.62 8.64
CA ASP A 22 -17.66 -5.14 8.43
C ASP A 22 -18.35 -6.15 7.51
N GLU A 23 -19.07 -7.10 8.11
CA GLU A 23 -19.69 -8.23 7.41
C GLU A 23 -20.72 -7.76 6.37
N GLU A 24 -21.51 -6.73 6.68
CA GLU A 24 -22.54 -6.22 5.77
C GLU A 24 -21.88 -5.54 4.56
N PHE A 25 -20.81 -4.77 4.79
CA PHE A 25 -20.04 -4.12 3.74
C PHE A 25 -19.34 -5.14 2.84
N ALA A 26 -18.73 -6.16 3.43
CA ALA A 26 -18.08 -7.25 2.72
C ALA A 26 -19.07 -8.04 1.86
N ALA A 27 -20.20 -8.45 2.42
CA ALA A 27 -21.24 -9.19 1.70
C ALA A 27 -21.82 -8.37 0.53
N ALA A 28 -22.00 -7.06 0.71
CA ALA A 28 -22.44 -6.18 -0.37
C ALA A 28 -21.42 -6.09 -1.51
N ALA A 29 -20.13 -6.01 -1.18
CA ALA A 29 -19.04 -5.99 -2.16
C ALA A 29 -18.98 -7.31 -2.94
N GLU A 30 -19.08 -8.44 -2.26
CA GLU A 30 -19.11 -9.78 -2.87
C GLU A 30 -20.30 -9.95 -3.82
N ALA A 31 -21.51 -9.57 -3.40
CA ALA A 31 -22.70 -9.66 -4.22
C ALA A 31 -22.60 -8.79 -5.49
N GLU A 32 -22.06 -7.59 -5.37
CA GLU A 32 -21.83 -6.70 -6.51
C GLU A 32 -20.74 -7.26 -7.44
N LEU A 33 -19.66 -7.83 -6.90
CA LEU A 33 -18.58 -8.44 -7.68
C LEU A 33 -19.13 -9.59 -8.54
N MET A 34 -19.89 -10.51 -7.96
CA MET A 34 -20.52 -11.61 -8.68
C MET A 34 -21.47 -11.11 -9.78
N LYS A 35 -22.28 -10.10 -9.47
CA LYS A 35 -23.18 -9.47 -10.43
C LYS A 35 -22.43 -8.83 -11.59
N LEU A 36 -21.35 -8.13 -11.31
CA LEU A 36 -20.55 -7.42 -12.31
C LEU A 36 -19.82 -8.39 -13.25
N VAL A 37 -19.36 -9.52 -12.72
CA VAL A 37 -18.77 -10.60 -13.49
C VAL A 37 -19.82 -11.38 -14.29
N GLY A 38 -21.08 -11.40 -13.85
CA GLY A 38 -22.17 -12.14 -14.47
C GLY A 38 -22.01 -13.66 -14.29
N THR A 39 -21.44 -14.11 -13.18
CA THR A 39 -21.26 -15.53 -12.90
C THR A 39 -22.58 -16.22 -12.59
N ALA A 40 -22.73 -17.48 -13.06
CA ALA A 40 -23.84 -18.36 -12.69
C ALA A 40 -23.46 -19.35 -11.57
N GLU A 41 -22.24 -19.30 -11.09
CA GLU A 41 -21.74 -20.14 -9.99
C GLU A 41 -22.39 -19.73 -8.66
N THR A 42 -22.44 -20.66 -7.70
CA THR A 42 -22.80 -20.29 -6.33
C THR A 42 -21.70 -19.44 -5.70
N HIS A 43 -22.04 -18.65 -4.67
CA HIS A 43 -21.12 -17.80 -3.94
C HIS A 43 -19.85 -18.57 -3.54
N ASP A 44 -20.00 -19.67 -2.84
CA ASP A 44 -18.87 -20.43 -2.30
C ASP A 44 -17.93 -20.96 -3.38
N VAL A 45 -18.47 -21.50 -4.48
CA VAL A 45 -17.68 -22.00 -5.61
C VAL A 45 -16.94 -20.88 -6.29
N PHE A 46 -17.57 -19.74 -6.48
CA PHE A 46 -16.96 -18.58 -7.13
C PHE A 46 -15.82 -18.00 -6.29
N PHE A 47 -16.05 -17.77 -4.99
CA PHE A 47 -15.03 -17.19 -4.11
C PHE A 47 -13.90 -18.16 -3.79
N GLU A 48 -14.15 -19.46 -3.65
CA GLU A 48 -13.08 -20.46 -3.51
C GLU A 48 -12.13 -20.44 -4.73
N LYS A 49 -12.66 -20.36 -5.94
CA LYS A 49 -11.88 -20.22 -7.16
C LYS A 49 -11.08 -18.92 -7.17
N LEU A 50 -11.73 -17.80 -6.84
CA LEU A 50 -11.10 -16.48 -6.84
C LEU A 50 -9.96 -16.40 -5.81
N GLU A 51 -10.18 -16.92 -4.60
CA GLU A 51 -9.16 -17.04 -3.55
C GLU A 51 -7.97 -17.91 -3.97
N LYS A 52 -8.23 -19.04 -4.60
CA LYS A 52 -7.17 -19.92 -5.13
C LYS A 52 -6.32 -19.19 -6.15
N ASN A 53 -6.94 -18.51 -7.10
CA ASN A 53 -6.27 -17.75 -8.14
C ASN A 53 -5.51 -16.56 -7.56
N TRP A 54 -6.08 -15.86 -6.57
CA TRP A 54 -5.42 -14.80 -5.83
C TRP A 54 -4.15 -15.26 -5.11
N LYS A 55 -4.21 -16.40 -4.42
CA LYS A 55 -3.03 -17.00 -3.74
C LYS A 55 -1.93 -17.35 -4.75
N ALA A 56 -2.31 -17.88 -5.91
CA ALA A 56 -1.37 -18.20 -6.98
C ALA A 56 -0.71 -16.93 -7.55
N TYR A 57 -1.49 -15.89 -7.85
CA TYR A 57 -0.97 -14.60 -8.29
C TYR A 57 -0.03 -13.97 -7.26
N ARG A 58 -0.43 -13.92 -5.98
CA ARG A 58 0.41 -13.35 -4.92
C ARG A 58 1.77 -14.04 -4.82
N LYS A 59 1.81 -15.36 -5.00
CA LYS A 59 3.08 -16.11 -5.01
C LYS A 59 3.97 -15.65 -6.15
N ILE A 60 3.42 -15.49 -7.36
CA ILE A 60 4.16 -15.00 -8.54
C ILE A 60 4.67 -13.57 -8.27
N ALA A 61 3.80 -12.65 -7.86
CA ALA A 61 4.13 -11.26 -7.63
C ALA A 61 5.23 -11.08 -6.55
N LYS A 62 5.14 -11.84 -5.45
CA LYS A 62 6.15 -11.83 -4.38
C LYS A 62 7.50 -12.38 -4.86
N THR A 63 7.51 -13.43 -5.68
CA THR A 63 8.75 -14.04 -6.18
C THR A 63 9.42 -13.19 -7.24
N ALA A 64 8.64 -12.60 -8.14
CA ALA A 64 9.15 -11.78 -9.24
C ALA A 64 9.43 -10.32 -8.82
N LEU A 65 8.97 -9.89 -7.63
CA LEU A 65 8.97 -8.51 -7.16
C LEU A 65 8.32 -7.53 -8.16
N LEU A 66 7.26 -8.00 -8.81
CA LEU A 66 6.51 -7.26 -9.80
C LEU A 66 5.01 -7.36 -9.50
N ASP A 67 4.29 -6.29 -9.80
CA ASP A 67 2.83 -6.31 -9.87
C ASP A 67 2.36 -6.06 -11.30
N VAL A 68 1.12 -6.41 -11.58
CA VAL A 68 0.48 -6.19 -12.88
C VAL A 68 -0.60 -5.11 -12.75
N SER A 69 -1.05 -4.57 -13.87
CA SER A 69 -2.21 -3.66 -13.90
C SER A 69 -3.49 -4.36 -13.45
N GLU A 70 -4.48 -3.60 -13.01
CA GLU A 70 -5.80 -4.13 -12.65
C GLU A 70 -6.41 -4.96 -13.79
N MET A 71 -6.29 -4.49 -15.03
CA MET A 71 -6.77 -5.20 -16.20
C MET A 71 -6.10 -6.57 -16.37
N GLU A 72 -4.78 -6.64 -16.30
CA GLU A 72 -4.04 -7.91 -16.42
C GLU A 72 -4.34 -8.84 -15.23
N LEU A 73 -4.47 -8.29 -14.02
CA LEU A 73 -4.82 -9.04 -12.83
C LEU A 73 -6.12 -9.83 -13.04
N TRP A 74 -7.16 -9.16 -13.51
CA TRP A 74 -8.46 -9.79 -13.68
C TRP A 74 -8.55 -10.70 -14.90
N THR A 75 -7.96 -10.31 -16.03
CA THR A 75 -8.08 -11.08 -17.28
C THR A 75 -7.15 -12.27 -17.37
N GLN A 76 -5.98 -12.21 -16.71
CA GLN A 76 -4.96 -13.25 -16.86
C GLN A 76 -4.78 -14.12 -15.61
N TYR A 77 -5.14 -13.60 -14.42
CA TYR A 77 -4.85 -14.28 -13.17
C TYR A 77 -6.09 -14.63 -12.37
N LEU A 78 -7.01 -13.69 -12.12
CA LEU A 78 -8.13 -13.91 -11.22
C LEU A 78 -9.31 -14.62 -11.90
N LEU A 79 -9.66 -14.18 -13.10
CA LEU A 79 -10.79 -14.71 -13.88
C LEU A 79 -10.39 -15.03 -15.33
N PRO A 80 -9.33 -15.83 -15.58
CA PRO A 80 -8.86 -16.13 -16.94
C PRO A 80 -9.89 -16.87 -17.80
N ASP A 81 -10.84 -17.58 -17.17
CA ASP A 81 -11.87 -18.35 -17.85
C ASP A 81 -13.14 -17.53 -18.20
N TYR A 82 -13.15 -16.24 -17.83
CA TYR A 82 -14.26 -15.33 -18.13
C TYR A 82 -13.98 -14.45 -19.36
N PRO A 83 -15.03 -13.90 -20.01
CA PRO A 83 -14.82 -13.05 -21.17
C PRO A 83 -13.90 -11.86 -20.87
N ALA A 84 -12.70 -11.85 -21.47
CA ALA A 84 -11.65 -10.91 -21.16
C ALA A 84 -12.06 -9.44 -21.40
N GLU A 85 -12.88 -9.17 -22.43
CA GLU A 85 -13.38 -7.82 -22.72
C GLU A 85 -14.26 -7.27 -21.58
N ALA A 86 -15.17 -8.10 -21.07
CA ALA A 86 -16.05 -7.70 -19.98
C ALA A 86 -15.30 -7.53 -18.65
N THR A 87 -14.36 -8.42 -18.33
CA THR A 87 -13.53 -8.29 -17.12
C THR A 87 -12.57 -7.11 -17.20
N ALA A 88 -11.97 -6.86 -18.36
CA ALA A 88 -11.09 -5.70 -18.57
C ALA A 88 -11.82 -4.36 -18.40
N ALA A 89 -13.02 -4.24 -18.97
CA ALA A 89 -13.82 -3.02 -18.87
C ALA A 89 -14.22 -2.68 -17.42
N ASN A 90 -14.31 -3.68 -16.56
CA ASN A 90 -14.71 -3.55 -15.15
C ASN A 90 -13.55 -3.71 -14.16
N ALA A 91 -12.30 -3.84 -14.63
CA ALA A 91 -11.16 -4.23 -13.81
C ALA A 91 -10.97 -3.35 -12.57
N ALA A 92 -11.04 -2.04 -12.69
CA ALA A 92 -10.91 -1.11 -11.57
C ALA A 92 -12.01 -1.32 -10.51
N ARG A 93 -13.26 -1.49 -10.94
CA ARG A 93 -14.36 -1.74 -10.01
C ARG A 93 -14.26 -3.12 -9.36
N LEU A 94 -13.90 -4.14 -10.14
CA LEU A 94 -13.66 -5.49 -9.62
C LEU A 94 -12.54 -5.50 -8.58
N THR A 95 -11.45 -4.80 -8.84
CA THR A 95 -10.34 -4.67 -7.88
C THR A 95 -10.80 -4.00 -6.60
N ARG A 96 -11.60 -2.94 -6.71
CA ARG A 96 -12.13 -2.25 -5.53
C ARG A 96 -13.02 -3.17 -4.70
N LEU A 97 -13.96 -3.87 -5.33
CA LEU A 97 -14.86 -4.83 -4.67
C LEU A 97 -14.08 -5.99 -4.03
N TRP A 98 -13.04 -6.49 -4.70
CA TRP A 98 -12.15 -7.50 -4.15
C TRP A 98 -11.37 -6.99 -2.93
N ARG A 99 -11.06 -5.72 -2.88
CA ARG A 99 -10.44 -5.09 -1.70
C ARG A 99 -11.46 -4.87 -0.58
N ASP A 100 -12.68 -4.55 -0.93
CA ASP A 100 -13.76 -4.23 0.01
C ASP A 100 -14.32 -5.49 0.70
N HIS A 101 -14.12 -6.69 0.11
CA HIS A 101 -14.55 -7.96 0.75
C HIS A 101 -13.78 -8.30 2.04
N ASP A 102 -12.59 -7.73 2.26
CA ASP A 102 -11.85 -7.86 3.52
C ASP A 102 -12.44 -6.99 4.67
N GLY A 103 -13.29 -6.02 4.34
CA GLY A 103 -13.81 -5.01 5.26
C GLY A 103 -13.42 -3.58 4.88
N ARG A 104 -13.73 -2.65 5.76
CA ARG A 104 -13.44 -1.21 5.56
C ARG A 104 -12.01 -0.87 5.91
N ARG A 105 -11.40 -0.03 5.11
CA ARG A 105 -10.06 0.52 5.41
C ARG A 105 -10.19 1.92 5.97
N VAL A 106 -9.76 2.08 7.21
CA VAL A 106 -9.81 3.35 7.94
C VAL A 106 -8.40 3.82 8.30
N PRO A 107 -8.14 5.12 8.45
CA PRO A 107 -6.86 5.61 8.92
C PRO A 107 -6.60 5.20 10.37
N HIS A 108 -5.33 4.95 10.72
CA HIS A 108 -4.93 4.86 12.12
C HIS A 108 -5.10 6.20 12.84
N ASP A 109 -5.26 6.14 14.16
CA ASP A 109 -5.39 7.33 14.99
C ASP A 109 -4.16 8.26 14.84
N GLY A 110 -4.43 9.55 14.68
CA GLY A 110 -3.40 10.57 14.55
C GLY A 110 -2.71 10.66 13.18
N VAL A 111 -3.05 9.79 12.22
CA VAL A 111 -2.44 9.81 10.87
C VAL A 111 -2.70 11.11 10.15
N LEU A 112 -3.97 11.54 10.07
CA LEU A 112 -4.36 12.71 9.26
C LEU A 112 -3.73 13.99 9.79
N GLU A 113 -3.73 14.16 11.10
CA GLU A 113 -3.12 15.30 11.79
C GLU A 113 -1.61 15.32 11.61
N THR A 114 -0.97 14.16 11.78
CA THR A 114 0.48 14.02 11.65
C THR A 114 0.95 14.30 10.23
N ILE A 115 0.26 13.80 9.21
CA ILE A 115 0.58 14.07 7.81
C ILE A 115 0.50 15.57 7.50
N ARG A 116 -0.59 16.24 7.94
CA ARG A 116 -0.74 17.69 7.76
C ARG A 116 0.36 18.47 8.47
N GLU A 117 0.69 18.08 9.70
CA GLU A 117 1.72 18.75 10.48
C GLU A 117 3.12 18.55 9.87
N LEU A 118 3.47 17.34 9.41
CA LEU A 118 4.74 17.11 8.71
C LEU A 118 4.86 17.96 7.44
N LYS A 119 3.77 18.09 6.69
CA LYS A 119 3.71 19.00 5.54
C LYS A 119 3.94 20.46 5.94
N ASN A 120 3.28 20.91 7.01
CA ASN A 120 3.45 22.27 7.55
C ASN A 120 4.88 22.53 8.04
N ARG A 121 5.57 21.50 8.52
CA ARG A 121 6.98 21.56 8.93
C ARG A 121 7.96 21.63 7.76
N GLY A 122 7.47 21.59 6.52
CA GLY A 122 8.27 21.75 5.31
C GLY A 122 8.87 20.46 4.75
N TYR A 123 8.38 19.29 5.16
CA TYR A 123 8.77 18.03 4.55
C TYR A 123 8.02 17.81 3.23
N LYS A 124 8.70 17.25 2.24
CA LYS A 124 8.06 16.66 1.08
C LYS A 124 7.53 15.28 1.49
N LEU A 125 6.27 14.99 1.18
CA LEU A 125 5.66 13.71 1.56
C LEU A 125 5.28 12.92 0.31
N GLY A 126 5.47 11.60 0.38
CA GLY A 126 5.11 10.68 -0.69
C GLY A 126 4.61 9.34 -0.16
N ILE A 127 4.02 8.57 -1.05
CA ILE A 127 3.54 7.21 -0.79
C ILE A 127 4.25 6.22 -1.71
N ILE A 128 4.65 5.06 -1.16
CA ILE A 128 5.11 3.90 -1.93
C ILE A 128 4.32 2.68 -1.44
N ALA A 129 3.33 2.24 -2.20
CA ALA A 129 2.44 1.17 -1.81
C ALA A 129 2.54 -0.06 -2.72
N ASN A 130 2.68 -1.24 -2.10
CA ASN A 130 2.40 -2.51 -2.77
C ASN A 130 0.88 -2.72 -2.79
N THR A 131 0.27 -2.50 -3.93
CA THR A 131 -1.18 -2.56 -4.09
C THR A 131 -1.58 -3.11 -5.45
N ILE A 132 -2.72 -3.76 -5.51
CA ILE A 132 -3.34 -4.23 -6.76
C ILE A 132 -4.28 -3.19 -7.38
N THR A 133 -4.60 -2.13 -6.64
CA THR A 133 -5.52 -1.09 -7.10
C THR A 133 -4.79 0.14 -7.61
N GLU A 134 -5.37 0.83 -8.57
CA GLU A 134 -4.84 2.05 -9.14
C GLU A 134 -5.60 3.30 -8.68
N THR A 135 -6.76 3.12 -8.05
CA THR A 135 -7.69 4.21 -7.70
C THR A 135 -7.91 4.36 -6.19
N GLU A 136 -7.84 3.29 -5.39
CA GLU A 136 -8.18 3.29 -3.98
C GLU A 136 -7.39 4.33 -3.16
N ILE A 137 -6.07 4.38 -3.34
CA ILE A 137 -5.22 5.32 -2.60
C ILE A 137 -5.45 6.78 -3.03
N PRO A 138 -5.53 7.13 -4.32
CA PRO A 138 -5.97 8.45 -4.74
C PRO A 138 -7.34 8.86 -4.18
N ASP A 139 -8.32 7.95 -4.15
CA ASP A 139 -9.64 8.22 -3.59
C ASP A 139 -9.57 8.55 -2.10
N TRP A 140 -8.78 7.80 -1.32
CA TRP A 140 -8.59 8.11 0.10
C TRP A 140 -7.91 9.44 0.33
N ILE A 141 -6.88 9.77 -0.44
CA ILE A 141 -6.21 11.07 -0.36
C ILE A 141 -7.22 12.19 -0.54
N CYS A 142 -8.12 12.05 -1.51
CA CYS A 142 -9.19 13.03 -1.76
C CYS A 142 -10.23 13.06 -0.62
N GLN A 143 -10.71 11.89 -0.18
CA GLN A 143 -11.71 11.78 0.90
C GLN A 143 -11.21 12.34 2.23
N ASP A 144 -9.92 12.16 2.52
CA ASP A 144 -9.28 12.61 3.76
C ASP A 144 -8.77 14.07 3.66
N HIS A 145 -8.98 14.74 2.51
CA HIS A 145 -8.49 16.10 2.22
C HIS A 145 -6.97 16.23 2.43
N LEU A 146 -6.21 15.31 1.81
CA LEU A 146 -4.74 15.26 1.87
C LEU A 146 -4.08 15.49 0.49
N GLU A 147 -4.81 15.99 -0.51
CA GLU A 147 -4.34 16.19 -1.88
C GLU A 147 -3.10 17.07 -1.94
N ASP A 148 -3.07 18.11 -1.12
CA ASP A 148 -1.95 19.05 -1.03
C ASP A 148 -0.78 18.52 -0.19
N CYS A 149 -0.97 17.40 0.52
CA CYS A 149 0.06 16.84 1.39
C CYS A 149 1.06 15.98 0.61
N PHE A 150 0.59 15.13 -0.30
CA PHE A 150 1.43 14.18 -1.00
C PHE A 150 1.87 14.69 -2.37
N THR A 151 3.18 14.88 -2.53
CA THR A 151 3.79 15.30 -3.80
C THR A 151 3.93 14.14 -4.79
N THR A 152 4.09 12.91 -4.30
CA THR A 152 4.35 11.72 -5.11
C THR A 152 3.61 10.52 -4.53
N VAL A 153 2.92 9.77 -5.39
CA VAL A 153 2.23 8.51 -5.04
C VAL A 153 2.65 7.43 -6.02
N ILE A 154 3.41 6.46 -5.54
CA ILE A 154 3.90 5.32 -6.31
C ILE A 154 3.10 4.08 -5.93
N LEU A 155 2.38 3.53 -6.90
CA LEU A 155 1.57 2.32 -6.76
C LEU A 155 2.21 1.19 -7.57
N SER A 156 2.50 0.07 -6.94
CA SER A 156 3.18 -1.06 -7.59
C SER A 156 2.42 -1.59 -8.82
N SER A 157 1.09 -1.56 -8.78
CA SER A 157 0.21 -1.90 -9.92
C SER A 157 0.43 -1.02 -11.16
N LYS A 158 0.77 0.27 -10.95
CA LYS A 158 1.03 1.22 -12.05
C LYS A 158 2.46 1.14 -12.57
N VAL A 159 3.43 1.06 -11.66
CA VAL A 159 4.86 1.12 -12.03
C VAL A 159 5.47 -0.25 -12.30
N ARG A 160 4.74 -1.33 -12.01
CA ARG A 160 5.17 -2.72 -12.18
C ARG A 160 6.45 -3.07 -11.42
N LEU A 161 6.69 -2.38 -10.34
CA LEU A 161 7.77 -2.65 -9.37
C LEU A 161 7.13 -2.89 -8.02
N ARG A 162 7.73 -3.77 -7.21
CA ARG A 162 7.17 -4.15 -5.92
C ARG A 162 8.23 -4.12 -4.83
N LYS A 163 7.92 -3.52 -3.67
CA LYS A 163 8.76 -3.62 -2.47
C LYS A 163 8.94 -5.10 -2.08
N PRO A 164 10.14 -5.54 -1.67
CA PRO A 164 11.33 -4.76 -1.28
C PRO A 164 12.32 -4.43 -2.42
N ASP A 165 11.98 -4.58 -3.71
CA ASP A 165 12.89 -4.18 -4.78
C ASP A 165 13.32 -2.71 -4.59
N PRO A 166 14.62 -2.40 -4.46
CA PRO A 166 15.10 -1.02 -4.29
C PRO A 166 14.72 -0.10 -5.45
N ALA A 167 14.43 -0.65 -6.63
CA ALA A 167 14.06 0.15 -7.81
C ALA A 167 12.79 0.99 -7.59
N ILE A 168 11.79 0.50 -6.82
CA ILE A 168 10.57 1.27 -6.55
C ILE A 168 10.83 2.48 -5.66
N TYR A 169 11.76 2.35 -4.69
CA TYR A 169 12.17 3.44 -3.79
C TYR A 169 12.99 4.48 -4.55
N LEU A 170 13.94 4.04 -5.38
CA LEU A 170 14.73 4.92 -6.24
C LEU A 170 13.86 5.69 -7.23
N LEU A 171 12.84 5.04 -7.80
CA LEU A 171 11.86 5.70 -8.65
C LEU A 171 11.12 6.79 -7.85
N ALA A 172 10.66 6.49 -6.64
CA ALA A 172 9.93 7.43 -5.79
C ALA A 172 10.79 8.66 -5.43
N ALA A 173 12.04 8.44 -4.99
CA ALA A 173 12.98 9.52 -4.68
C ALA A 173 13.23 10.42 -5.90
N ARG A 174 13.40 9.82 -7.08
CA ARG A 174 13.55 10.57 -8.34
C ARG A 174 12.30 11.39 -8.70
N CYS A 175 11.10 10.81 -8.55
CA CYS A 175 9.84 11.49 -8.86
C CYS A 175 9.59 12.72 -7.96
N ILE A 176 9.99 12.64 -6.68
CA ILE A 176 9.84 13.76 -5.74
C ILE A 176 10.99 14.77 -5.79
N GLY A 177 12.05 14.45 -6.54
CA GLY A 177 13.24 15.29 -6.67
C GLY A 177 14.06 15.35 -5.37
N ALA A 178 14.36 14.19 -4.79
CA ALA A 178 15.20 14.03 -3.62
C ALA A 178 16.31 12.99 -3.87
N ALA A 179 17.47 13.15 -3.23
CA ALA A 179 18.47 12.10 -3.18
C ALA A 179 18.02 11.02 -2.17
N PRO A 180 18.34 9.73 -2.39
CA PRO A 180 17.94 8.67 -1.47
C PRO A 180 18.28 8.95 0.00
N GLU A 181 19.47 9.44 0.28
CA GLU A 181 19.95 9.78 1.61
C GLU A 181 19.19 10.93 2.29
N GLU A 182 18.42 11.71 1.51
CA GLU A 182 17.53 12.75 2.01
C GLU A 182 16.12 12.23 2.33
N CYS A 183 15.84 10.95 2.03
CA CYS A 183 14.55 10.31 2.21
C CYS A 183 14.50 9.51 3.51
N ALA A 184 13.38 9.59 4.21
CA ALA A 184 12.97 8.63 5.23
C ALA A 184 11.86 7.74 4.70
N TYR A 185 11.74 6.54 5.25
CA TYR A 185 10.63 5.63 4.99
C TYR A 185 9.95 5.22 6.29
N VAL A 186 8.62 5.26 6.29
CA VAL A 186 7.76 4.82 7.39
C VAL A 186 6.88 3.68 6.91
N GLY A 187 6.99 2.52 7.52
CA GLY A 187 6.21 1.33 7.16
C GLY A 187 6.06 0.35 8.32
N ASP A 188 5.23 -0.69 8.14
CA ASP A 188 4.92 -1.70 9.15
C ASP A 188 5.72 -2.99 9.02
N ASN A 189 6.34 -3.21 7.86
CA ASN A 189 6.96 -4.50 7.56
C ASN A 189 8.50 -4.42 7.52
N PRO A 190 9.19 -5.14 8.43
CA PRO A 190 10.65 -5.07 8.54
C PRO A 190 11.39 -5.43 7.25
N VAL A 191 10.93 -6.43 6.51
CA VAL A 191 11.59 -6.89 5.27
C VAL A 191 11.20 -5.98 4.10
N ARG A 192 9.91 -5.84 3.87
CA ARG A 192 9.40 -5.10 2.71
C ARG A 192 9.77 -3.62 2.77
N ASP A 193 9.62 -2.99 3.95
CA ASP A 193 9.73 -1.55 4.08
C ASP A 193 11.12 -1.12 4.57
N VAL A 194 11.68 -1.78 5.60
CA VAL A 194 12.99 -1.40 6.15
C VAL A 194 14.13 -1.88 5.25
N GLU A 195 14.21 -3.19 4.94
CA GLU A 195 15.32 -3.71 4.11
C GLU A 195 15.30 -3.12 2.70
N GLY A 196 14.09 -2.96 2.10
CA GLY A 196 13.95 -2.36 0.77
C GLY A 196 14.43 -0.90 0.73
N ALA A 197 14.06 -0.07 1.72
CA ALA A 197 14.49 1.31 1.81
C ALA A 197 16.00 1.44 2.08
N VAL A 198 16.54 0.58 2.96
CA VAL A 198 18.00 0.52 3.20
C VAL A 198 18.75 0.14 1.92
N ALA A 199 18.29 -0.87 1.20
CA ALA A 199 18.90 -1.30 -0.06
C ALA A 199 18.86 -0.19 -1.14
N ALA A 200 17.90 0.72 -1.07
CA ALA A 200 17.79 1.90 -1.93
C ALA A 200 18.66 3.09 -1.45
N GLY A 201 19.29 3.00 -0.28
CA GLY A 201 20.11 4.06 0.30
C GLY A 201 19.34 5.18 0.99
N TYR A 202 18.11 4.91 1.45
CA TYR A 202 17.33 5.90 2.22
C TYR A 202 18.04 6.22 3.55
N GLY A 203 17.96 7.48 3.96
CA GLY A 203 18.73 8.02 5.09
C GLY A 203 18.13 7.71 6.45
N SER A 204 16.86 7.28 6.53
CA SER A 204 16.23 6.90 7.81
C SER A 204 15.03 5.98 7.60
N MET A 205 14.91 4.95 8.43
CA MET A 205 13.83 3.98 8.43
C MET A 205 13.10 3.98 9.77
N VAL A 206 11.79 4.17 9.72
CA VAL A 206 10.90 4.15 10.88
C VAL A 206 9.94 2.97 10.74
N LEU A 207 9.97 2.06 11.68
CA LEU A 207 9.03 0.95 11.76
C LEU A 207 7.84 1.35 12.64
N PHE A 208 6.64 1.29 12.07
CA PHE A 208 5.39 1.45 12.79
C PHE A 208 4.93 0.08 13.29
N GLU A 209 4.83 -0.07 14.60
CA GLU A 209 4.41 -1.30 15.27
C GLU A 209 3.05 -1.08 15.94
N ASP A 210 1.97 -1.40 15.24
CA ASP A 210 0.64 -1.46 15.85
C ASP A 210 0.48 -2.76 16.67
N ALA A 211 -0.25 -2.69 17.76
CA ALA A 211 -0.47 -3.82 18.68
C ALA A 211 -1.07 -5.08 18.02
N GLY A 212 -1.64 -4.94 16.82
CA GLY A 212 -2.22 -6.04 16.03
C GLY A 212 -1.35 -6.60 14.92
N THR A 213 -0.17 -6.00 14.63
CA THR A 213 0.63 -6.35 13.42
C THR A 213 1.91 -7.15 13.72
N ALA A 214 2.23 -7.40 14.97
CA ALA A 214 3.54 -7.93 15.43
C ALA A 214 3.98 -9.28 14.81
N ASP A 215 3.14 -10.01 14.04
CA ASP A 215 3.45 -11.40 13.66
C ASP A 215 3.06 -11.79 12.22
N ARG A 216 2.93 -10.85 11.29
CA ARG A 216 2.33 -11.16 9.97
C ARG A 216 3.25 -11.76 8.90
N GLU A 217 4.56 -11.67 9.00
CA GLU A 217 5.48 -12.35 8.06
C GLU A 217 6.71 -12.90 8.79
N GLY A 218 6.76 -14.22 8.94
CA GLY A 218 7.71 -15.02 9.72
C GLY A 218 9.16 -15.05 9.23
N THR A 219 9.70 -13.95 8.75
CA THR A 219 11.12 -13.82 8.43
C THR A 219 11.73 -12.75 9.34
N ALA A 220 12.67 -13.16 10.19
CA ALA A 220 13.42 -12.22 11.00
C ALA A 220 14.13 -11.22 10.07
N PRO A 221 14.01 -9.90 10.31
CA PRO A 221 14.67 -8.90 9.48
C PRO A 221 16.19 -9.03 9.60
N THR A 222 16.90 -8.85 8.49
CA THR A 222 18.36 -8.81 8.46
C THR A 222 18.90 -7.42 8.80
N VAL A 223 18.05 -6.41 8.70
CA VAL A 223 18.37 -5.01 8.98
C VAL A 223 17.38 -4.45 10.01
N MET A 224 17.93 -3.73 10.99
CA MET A 224 17.09 -3.07 12.01
C MET A 224 16.67 -1.67 11.54
N PRO A 225 15.44 -1.22 11.86
CA PRO A 225 15.05 0.17 11.63
C PRO A 225 15.81 1.11 12.55
N ASP A 226 15.96 2.36 12.12
CA ASP A 226 16.58 3.41 12.97
C ASP A 226 15.69 3.76 14.17
N TYR A 227 14.37 3.74 13.95
CA TYR A 227 13.36 4.08 14.95
C TYR A 227 12.18 3.11 14.88
N ARG A 228 11.53 2.94 16.04
CA ARG A 228 10.26 2.23 16.20
C ARG A 228 9.27 3.18 16.83
N ILE A 229 8.05 3.21 16.30
CA ILE A 229 6.95 4.01 16.82
C ILE A 229 5.70 3.15 16.97
N HIS A 230 4.87 3.47 17.95
CA HIS A 230 3.59 2.81 18.23
C HIS A 230 2.40 3.74 17.99
N HIS A 231 2.64 5.07 17.94
CA HIS A 231 1.65 6.07 17.61
C HIS A 231 2.19 7.00 16.52
N PHE A 232 1.33 7.35 15.58
CA PHE A 232 1.75 8.17 14.44
C PHE A 232 2.29 9.55 14.85
N SER A 233 1.75 10.12 15.94
CA SER A 233 2.21 11.40 16.49
C SER A 233 3.70 11.42 16.93
N GLU A 234 4.29 10.24 17.22
CA GLU A 234 5.71 10.15 17.57
C GLU A 234 6.64 10.57 16.41
N LEU A 235 6.13 10.51 15.17
CA LEU A 235 6.86 11.06 14.01
C LEU A 235 7.16 12.55 14.18
N LEU A 236 6.33 13.30 14.91
CA LEU A 236 6.53 14.73 15.13
C LEU A 236 7.73 15.03 16.07
N GLU A 237 8.13 14.06 16.90
CA GLU A 237 9.35 14.14 17.70
C GLU A 237 10.59 13.81 16.86
N LEU A 238 10.43 12.86 15.93
CA LEU A 238 11.50 12.44 15.04
C LEU A 238 11.76 13.48 13.92
N PHE A 239 10.74 14.20 13.47
CA PHE A 239 10.80 15.12 12.34
C PHE A 239 10.42 16.55 12.79
N PRO A 240 11.34 17.32 13.41
CA PRO A 240 11.08 18.70 13.85
C PRO A 240 10.86 19.64 12.68
N ALA A 241 10.27 20.82 12.95
CA ALA A 241 10.05 21.85 11.93
C ALA A 241 11.37 22.24 11.24
N ARG A 242 11.36 22.31 9.94
CA ARG A 242 12.50 22.73 9.11
C ARG A 242 12.58 24.25 9.13
N LYS A 243 13.80 24.79 9.23
CA LYS A 243 14.05 26.23 9.20
C LYS A 243 14.08 26.76 7.76
#